data_d69216f76107dba932962f1290149141
#
_entry.id   d69216f76107dba932962f1290149141
#
_cell.length_a   1.000
_cell.length_b   1.000
_cell.length_c   1.000
_cell.angle_alpha   90.00
_cell.angle_beta   90.00
_cell.angle_gamma   90.00
#
_symmetry.space_group_name_H-M   'P 1'
#
loop_
_entity.id
_entity.type
_entity.pdbx_description
1 polymer ?
#
loop_
_entity_poly.entity_id
_entity_poly.type
_entity_poly.pdbx_seq_one_letter_code
_entity_poly.pdbx_strand_id
1 'polypeptide(L)'
;MMLQVQGHAAYAYTGGRPFDPAKPAIVFVHGALHDHSCWNLLARWCAHHGLGVLALDLPGHGRSEGPPRTDIESLADWLLAVLDAAGVQQATLVGHSMGSLTVLEAAARAPARAARLVLLGTAYPMQVSETLLATAQDDPLRAIDLVNSWSYSSLAAKPSFPGPGNWLHGSNRILMRRMQAGWAGGNLFHLEFSMCDRYRGAEAAAAQVRCPVACILGQADQMTPTRSGQALARLLGATLHTVPAGHNLMVEAPTEVLAALRTALAAPPQAAAPLSPATAPA
;
A
#
# COMPACT_ATOMS: atom_id res chain seq x y z
N MET A 1 -2.53 -9.23 -15.66
CA MET A 1 -1.50 -10.09 -16.28
C MET A 1 -0.93 -11.02 -15.23
N MET A 2 -0.29 -12.11 -15.66
CA MET A 2 0.45 -13.00 -14.75
C MET A 2 1.94 -12.82 -15.01
N LEU A 3 2.72 -12.78 -13.95
CA LEU A 3 4.19 -12.71 -13.93
C LEU A 3 4.74 -13.94 -13.22
N GLN A 4 5.96 -14.35 -13.52
CA GLN A 4 6.67 -15.37 -12.75
C GLN A 4 7.66 -14.67 -11.80
N VAL A 5 7.41 -14.77 -10.50
CA VAL A 5 8.17 -14.09 -9.46
C VAL A 5 8.62 -15.09 -8.41
N GLN A 6 9.92 -15.30 -8.27
CA GLN A 6 10.50 -16.20 -7.29
C GLN A 6 9.87 -17.62 -7.31
N GLY A 7 9.59 -18.14 -8.51
CA GLY A 7 9.04 -19.49 -8.70
C GLY A 7 7.51 -19.63 -8.58
N HIS A 8 6.79 -18.55 -8.35
CA HIS A 8 5.32 -18.54 -8.25
C HIS A 8 4.69 -17.56 -9.22
N ALA A 9 3.42 -17.82 -9.60
CA ALA A 9 2.66 -16.89 -10.40
C ALA A 9 2.20 -15.69 -9.55
N ALA A 10 2.50 -14.47 -10.00
CA ALA A 10 2.07 -13.22 -9.40
C ALA A 10 1.09 -12.50 -10.32
N TYR A 11 -0.06 -12.11 -9.78
CA TYR A 11 -1.08 -11.39 -10.53
C TYR A 11 -0.93 -9.89 -10.38
N ALA A 12 -1.06 -9.18 -11.49
CA ALA A 12 -1.17 -7.73 -11.54
C ALA A 12 -2.37 -7.30 -12.41
N TYR A 13 -3.25 -6.48 -11.86
CA TYR A 13 -4.27 -5.79 -12.63
C TYR A 13 -3.66 -4.58 -13.34
N THR A 14 -3.89 -4.47 -14.63
CA THR A 14 -3.23 -3.47 -15.50
C THR A 14 -4.11 -2.26 -15.83
N GLY A 15 -5.14 -2.00 -15.01
CA GLY A 15 -6.06 -0.88 -15.23
C GLY A 15 -6.98 -1.06 -16.44
N GLY A 16 -7.16 -2.29 -16.95
CA GLY A 16 -7.99 -2.58 -18.13
C GLY A 16 -7.34 -2.23 -19.46
N ARG A 17 -6.03 -1.99 -19.49
CA ARG A 17 -5.21 -1.80 -20.71
C ARG A 17 -4.06 -2.80 -20.71
N PRO A 18 -3.54 -3.23 -21.86
CA PRO A 18 -2.30 -3.99 -21.92
C PRO A 18 -1.16 -3.24 -21.23
N PHE A 19 -0.37 -3.97 -20.45
CA PHE A 19 0.82 -3.40 -19.82
C PHE A 19 1.90 -3.17 -20.88
N ASP A 20 2.53 -2.00 -20.81
CA ASP A 20 3.62 -1.61 -21.70
C ASP A 20 4.78 -1.10 -20.84
N PRO A 21 5.91 -1.85 -20.75
CA PRO A 21 7.05 -1.48 -19.91
C PRO A 21 7.81 -0.24 -20.42
N ALA A 22 7.56 0.21 -21.64
CA ALA A 22 8.16 1.43 -22.19
C ALA A 22 7.48 2.71 -21.65
N LYS A 23 6.29 2.58 -21.07
CA LYS A 23 5.60 3.71 -20.44
C LYS A 23 6.10 3.96 -19.03
N PRO A 24 6.00 5.21 -18.53
CA PRO A 24 6.23 5.46 -17.10
C PRO A 24 5.36 4.53 -16.25
N ALA A 25 6.00 3.70 -15.42
CA ALA A 25 5.32 2.68 -14.65
C ALA A 25 4.81 3.21 -13.31
N ILE A 26 3.63 2.73 -12.89
CA ILE A 26 3.07 2.91 -11.56
C ILE A 26 2.65 1.56 -11.00
N VAL A 27 3.11 1.27 -9.78
CA VAL A 27 2.85 0.01 -9.08
C VAL A 27 2.08 0.28 -7.80
N PHE A 28 0.95 -0.38 -7.63
CA PHE A 28 0.07 -0.27 -6.48
C PHE A 28 0.17 -1.51 -5.59
N VAL A 29 0.43 -1.31 -4.30
CA VAL A 29 0.58 -2.35 -3.28
C VAL A 29 -0.48 -2.17 -2.20
N HIS A 30 -1.35 -3.16 -2.05
CA HIS A 30 -2.49 -3.12 -1.13
C HIS A 30 -2.08 -3.33 0.34
N GLY A 31 -2.98 -3.02 1.26
CA GLY A 31 -2.84 -3.26 2.68
C GLY A 31 -3.22 -4.70 3.09
N ALA A 32 -3.12 -5.00 4.39
CA ALA A 32 -3.45 -6.30 4.94
C ALA A 32 -4.88 -6.73 4.56
N LEU A 33 -5.03 -8.03 4.23
CA LEU A 33 -6.30 -8.67 3.85
C LEU A 33 -7.05 -8.02 2.67
N HIS A 34 -6.34 -7.34 1.78
CA HIS A 34 -6.90 -6.79 0.56
C HIS A 34 -6.39 -7.51 -0.69
N ASP A 35 -6.78 -7.04 -1.85
CA ASP A 35 -6.26 -7.45 -3.16
C ASP A 35 -6.19 -6.22 -4.08
N HIS A 36 -5.77 -6.42 -5.34
CA HIS A 36 -5.70 -5.37 -6.35
C HIS A 36 -6.98 -4.55 -6.51
N SER A 37 -8.15 -5.11 -6.15
CA SER A 37 -9.44 -4.45 -6.41
C SER A 37 -9.65 -3.15 -5.64
N CYS A 38 -8.95 -2.95 -4.51
CA CYS A 38 -8.97 -1.68 -3.79
C CYS A 38 -8.40 -0.51 -4.60
N TRP A 39 -7.65 -0.81 -5.66
CA TRP A 39 -7.02 0.15 -6.56
C TRP A 39 -7.78 0.39 -7.87
N ASN A 40 -8.88 -0.32 -8.11
CA ASN A 40 -9.54 -0.38 -9.42
C ASN A 40 -9.72 0.98 -10.09
N LEU A 41 -10.16 1.99 -9.36
CA LEU A 41 -10.43 3.32 -9.90
C LEU A 41 -9.16 4.06 -10.28
N LEU A 42 -8.20 4.10 -9.33
CA LEU A 42 -6.92 4.78 -9.52
C LEU A 42 -6.11 4.09 -10.63
N ALA A 43 -6.06 2.75 -10.62
CA ALA A 43 -5.39 1.95 -11.64
C ALA A 43 -5.97 2.19 -13.03
N ARG A 44 -7.31 2.20 -13.16
CA ARG A 44 -7.97 2.49 -14.45
C ARG A 44 -7.68 3.91 -14.92
N TRP A 45 -7.79 4.88 -14.03
CA TRP A 45 -7.46 6.26 -14.40
C TRP A 45 -6.03 6.37 -14.91
N CYS A 46 -5.04 5.83 -14.19
CA CYS A 46 -3.63 5.86 -14.55
C CYS A 46 -3.38 5.19 -15.92
N ALA A 47 -3.95 4.00 -16.15
CA ALA A 47 -3.79 3.27 -17.40
C ALA A 47 -4.37 4.02 -18.61
N HIS A 48 -5.48 4.75 -18.42
CA HIS A 48 -6.11 5.56 -19.45
C HIS A 48 -5.45 6.95 -19.64
N HIS A 49 -4.50 7.31 -18.76
CA HIS A 49 -3.74 8.57 -18.84
C HIS A 49 -2.25 8.33 -19.11
N GLY A 50 -1.91 7.24 -19.81
CA GLY A 50 -0.59 7.03 -20.41
C GLY A 50 0.42 6.31 -19.51
N LEU A 51 0.02 5.77 -18.36
CA LEU A 51 0.92 5.02 -17.47
C LEU A 51 0.84 3.52 -17.73
N GLY A 52 1.97 2.81 -17.56
CA GLY A 52 2.02 1.37 -17.40
C GLY A 52 1.65 1.01 -15.97
N VAL A 53 0.55 0.26 -15.76
CA VAL A 53 -0.04 0.03 -14.44
C VAL A 53 0.13 -1.42 -14.00
N LEU A 54 0.57 -1.61 -12.77
CA LEU A 54 0.59 -2.88 -12.06
C LEU A 54 -0.06 -2.70 -10.67
N ALA A 55 -1.32 -3.07 -10.50
CA ALA A 55 -1.94 -3.19 -9.19
C ALA A 55 -1.86 -4.66 -8.75
N LEU A 56 -1.05 -4.93 -7.75
CA LEU A 56 -0.62 -6.27 -7.40
C LEU A 56 -1.61 -6.98 -6.49
N ASP A 57 -1.71 -8.30 -6.63
CA ASP A 57 -2.09 -9.18 -5.53
C ASP A 57 -0.78 -9.67 -4.88
N LEU A 58 -0.63 -9.46 -3.57
CA LEU A 58 0.53 -9.93 -2.83
C LEU A 58 0.56 -11.47 -2.72
N PRO A 59 1.71 -12.11 -2.43
CA PRO A 59 1.76 -13.55 -2.19
C PRO A 59 0.74 -13.98 -1.13
N GLY A 60 0.02 -15.06 -1.39
CA GLY A 60 -1.07 -15.54 -0.53
C GLY A 60 -2.40 -14.78 -0.68
N HIS A 61 -2.50 -13.82 -1.61
CA HIS A 61 -3.70 -13.02 -1.82
C HIS A 61 -4.26 -13.18 -3.24
N GLY A 62 -5.58 -13.05 -3.32
CA GLY A 62 -6.30 -12.91 -4.58
C GLY A 62 -5.98 -13.98 -5.59
N ARG A 63 -5.28 -13.61 -6.65
CA ARG A 63 -4.90 -14.47 -7.78
C ARG A 63 -3.40 -14.77 -7.83
N SER A 64 -2.62 -14.25 -6.88
CA SER A 64 -1.21 -14.57 -6.72
C SER A 64 -1.02 -15.88 -5.97
N GLU A 65 -0.03 -16.64 -6.41
CA GLU A 65 0.36 -17.92 -5.78
C GLU A 65 1.49 -17.72 -4.76
N GLY A 66 1.83 -18.81 -4.10
CA GLY A 66 2.90 -18.87 -3.11
C GLY A 66 2.45 -18.45 -1.70
N PRO A 67 3.29 -18.72 -0.70
CA PRO A 67 2.99 -18.36 0.68
C PRO A 67 3.07 -16.86 0.91
N PRO A 68 2.23 -16.28 1.80
CA PRO A 68 2.38 -14.90 2.24
C PRO A 68 3.76 -14.71 2.87
N ARG A 69 4.27 -13.49 2.78
CA ARG A 69 5.53 -13.13 3.41
C ARG A 69 5.33 -12.88 4.91
N THR A 70 6.39 -13.03 5.67
CA THR A 70 6.34 -12.99 7.14
C THR A 70 6.83 -11.69 7.74
N ASP A 71 7.37 -10.80 6.91
CA ASP A 71 7.93 -9.49 7.27
C ASP A 71 7.86 -8.50 6.10
N ILE A 72 7.94 -7.21 6.42
CA ILE A 72 7.87 -6.11 5.44
C ILE A 72 9.08 -6.15 4.49
N GLU A 73 10.22 -6.54 5.00
CA GLU A 73 11.48 -6.62 4.28
C GLU A 73 11.40 -7.64 3.13
N SER A 74 10.88 -8.82 3.39
CA SER A 74 10.68 -9.86 2.36
C SER A 74 9.58 -9.51 1.37
N LEU A 75 8.55 -8.74 1.77
CA LEU A 75 7.59 -8.16 0.84
C LEU A 75 8.24 -7.12 -0.08
N ALA A 76 9.14 -6.29 0.45
CA ALA A 76 9.88 -5.32 -0.35
C ALA A 76 10.79 -6.02 -1.39
N ASP A 77 11.49 -7.08 -1.00
CA ASP A 77 12.31 -7.88 -1.91
C ASP A 77 11.46 -8.56 -2.99
N TRP A 78 10.27 -9.05 -2.63
CA TRP A 78 9.31 -9.59 -3.59
C TRP A 78 8.80 -8.52 -4.56
N LEU A 79 8.50 -7.31 -4.09
CA LEU A 79 8.09 -6.19 -4.93
C LEU A 79 9.18 -5.83 -5.96
N LEU A 80 10.44 -5.78 -5.54
CA LEU A 80 11.57 -5.55 -6.46
C LEU A 80 11.68 -6.65 -7.52
N ALA A 81 11.49 -7.92 -7.13
CA ALA A 81 11.44 -9.03 -8.07
C ALA A 81 10.24 -8.96 -9.03
N VAL A 82 9.10 -8.38 -8.63
CA VAL A 82 7.98 -8.09 -9.55
C VAL A 82 8.39 -7.07 -10.59
N LEU A 83 9.10 -6.00 -10.21
CA LEU A 83 9.60 -5.00 -11.18
C LEU A 83 10.52 -5.66 -12.20
N ASP A 84 11.42 -6.55 -11.76
CA ASP A 84 12.32 -7.28 -12.65
C ASP A 84 11.55 -8.18 -13.63
N ALA A 85 10.61 -8.97 -13.11
CA ALA A 85 9.78 -9.87 -13.91
C ALA A 85 8.89 -9.12 -14.93
N ALA A 86 8.51 -7.87 -14.62
CA ALA A 86 7.73 -7.01 -15.50
C ALA A 86 8.58 -6.20 -16.49
N GLY A 87 9.91 -6.27 -16.42
CA GLY A 87 10.83 -5.47 -17.23
C GLY A 87 10.82 -3.97 -16.89
N VAL A 88 10.39 -3.63 -15.68
CA VAL A 88 10.29 -2.24 -15.19
C VAL A 88 11.59 -1.83 -14.52
N GLN A 89 12.30 -0.88 -15.08
CA GLN A 89 13.55 -0.36 -14.49
C GLN A 89 13.28 0.58 -13.33
N GLN A 90 12.28 1.45 -13.46
CA GLN A 90 11.92 2.44 -12.44
C GLN A 90 10.41 2.66 -12.45
N ALA A 91 9.79 2.80 -11.27
CA ALA A 91 8.35 3.01 -11.11
C ALA A 91 8.00 4.05 -10.05
N THR A 92 6.83 4.67 -10.19
CA THR A 92 6.14 5.27 -9.05
C THR A 92 5.57 4.13 -8.19
N LEU A 93 6.00 4.06 -6.93
CA LEU A 93 5.55 3.06 -5.96
C LEU A 93 4.45 3.67 -5.08
N VAL A 94 3.29 3.05 -5.08
CA VAL A 94 2.11 3.50 -4.34
C VAL A 94 1.67 2.40 -3.39
N GLY A 95 1.66 2.68 -2.09
CA GLY A 95 1.29 1.69 -1.07
C GLY A 95 0.23 2.19 -0.11
N HIS A 96 -0.69 1.30 0.27
CA HIS A 96 -1.70 1.58 1.28
C HIS A 96 -1.44 0.76 2.54
N SER A 97 -1.51 1.38 3.73
CA SER A 97 -1.39 0.69 5.01
C SER A 97 -0.11 -0.17 5.07
N MET A 98 -0.18 -1.48 5.31
CA MET A 98 0.93 -2.43 5.20
C MET A 98 1.73 -2.24 3.88
N GLY A 99 1.03 -2.08 2.77
CA GLY A 99 1.67 -1.80 1.48
C GLY A 99 2.48 -0.50 1.46
N SER A 100 2.15 0.49 2.30
CA SER A 100 2.93 1.72 2.43
C SER A 100 4.30 1.49 3.06
N LEU A 101 4.39 0.60 4.04
CA LEU A 101 5.65 0.17 4.63
C LEU A 101 6.49 -0.64 3.63
N THR A 102 5.81 -1.53 2.88
CA THR A 102 6.46 -2.33 1.83
C THR A 102 7.10 -1.47 0.74
N VAL A 103 6.39 -0.47 0.22
CA VAL A 103 6.95 0.40 -0.84
C VAL A 103 8.04 1.34 -0.28
N LEU A 104 7.93 1.75 0.97
CA LEU A 104 8.97 2.53 1.66
C LEU A 104 10.27 1.71 1.76
N GLU A 105 10.17 0.47 2.24
CA GLU A 105 11.31 -0.44 2.37
C GLU A 105 11.93 -0.77 1.01
N ALA A 106 11.11 -1.02 -0.02
CA ALA A 106 11.60 -1.25 -1.38
C ALA A 106 12.34 -0.04 -1.98
N ALA A 107 11.80 1.17 -1.76
CA ALA A 107 12.45 2.40 -2.21
C ALA A 107 13.79 2.67 -1.47
N ALA A 108 13.90 2.24 -0.22
CA ALA A 108 15.13 2.35 0.57
C ALA A 108 16.21 1.35 0.10
N ARG A 109 15.81 0.10 -0.17
CA ARG A 109 16.71 -0.99 -0.62
C ARG A 109 17.24 -0.75 -2.02
N ALA A 110 16.42 -0.19 -2.89
CA ALA A 110 16.77 0.05 -4.28
C ALA A 110 16.32 1.46 -4.73
N PRO A 111 16.98 2.54 -4.28
CA PRO A 111 16.55 3.91 -4.55
C PRO A 111 16.43 4.24 -6.05
N ALA A 112 17.28 3.63 -6.90
CA ALA A 112 17.21 3.82 -8.35
C ALA A 112 15.93 3.23 -8.99
N ARG A 113 15.23 2.32 -8.30
CA ARG A 113 14.01 1.68 -8.78
C ARG A 113 12.74 2.50 -8.50
N ALA A 114 12.81 3.47 -7.58
CA ALA A 114 11.70 4.33 -7.20
C ALA A 114 11.81 5.71 -7.87
N ALA A 115 10.90 5.98 -8.82
CA ALA A 115 10.77 7.32 -9.42
C ALA A 115 10.06 8.30 -8.48
N ARG A 116 9.09 7.79 -7.73
CA ARG A 116 8.30 8.50 -6.70
C ARG A 116 7.77 7.51 -5.69
N LEU A 117 7.45 7.99 -4.51
CA LEU A 117 6.83 7.21 -3.45
C LEU A 117 5.53 7.88 -3.00
N VAL A 118 4.43 7.15 -2.97
CA VAL A 118 3.14 7.65 -2.50
C VAL A 118 2.60 6.70 -1.42
N LEU A 119 2.47 7.20 -0.20
CA LEU A 119 2.05 6.45 0.97
C LEU A 119 0.63 6.86 1.36
N LEU A 120 -0.32 5.92 1.30
CA LEU A 120 -1.71 6.13 1.65
C LEU A 120 -2.03 5.45 2.99
N GLY A 121 -2.73 6.14 3.89
CA GLY A 121 -3.13 5.56 5.17
C GLY A 121 -1.95 4.92 5.90
N THR A 122 -0.87 5.67 6.05
CA THR A 122 0.40 5.21 6.61
C THR A 122 0.62 5.71 8.03
N ALA A 123 1.39 4.98 8.81
CA ALA A 123 1.86 5.38 10.13
C ALA A 123 3.21 4.71 10.44
N TYR A 124 3.98 5.33 11.34
CA TYR A 124 5.13 4.67 11.96
C TYR A 124 5.36 5.19 13.39
N PRO A 125 5.55 4.27 14.37
CA PRO A 125 5.34 2.82 14.23
C PRO A 125 3.88 2.50 13.89
N MET A 126 3.65 1.39 13.15
CA MET A 126 2.31 0.91 12.82
C MET A 126 1.88 -0.11 13.88
N GLN A 127 1.63 0.39 15.07
CA GLN A 127 1.32 -0.43 16.24
C GLN A 127 -0.06 -1.07 16.14
N VAL A 128 -0.14 -2.34 16.53
CA VAL A 128 -1.38 -3.10 16.67
C VAL A 128 -1.56 -3.47 18.15
N SER A 129 -2.75 -3.25 18.70
CA SER A 129 -2.99 -3.56 20.10
C SER A 129 -2.88 -5.08 20.37
N GLU A 130 -2.33 -5.45 21.51
CA GLU A 130 -2.24 -6.86 21.93
C GLU A 130 -3.61 -7.53 21.94
N THR A 131 -4.66 -6.81 22.34
CA THR A 131 -6.04 -7.30 22.34
C THR A 131 -6.51 -7.64 20.91
N LEU A 132 -6.17 -6.83 19.89
CA LEU A 132 -6.53 -7.14 18.52
C LEU A 132 -5.75 -8.34 18.00
N LEU A 133 -4.46 -8.45 18.30
CA LEU A 133 -3.64 -9.59 17.90
C LEU A 133 -4.13 -10.89 18.56
N ALA A 134 -4.47 -10.87 19.85
CA ALA A 134 -5.05 -12.01 20.54
C ALA A 134 -6.42 -12.38 19.94
N THR A 135 -7.30 -11.40 19.70
CA THR A 135 -8.58 -11.65 19.00
C THR A 135 -8.36 -12.26 17.62
N ALA A 136 -7.38 -11.74 16.87
CA ALA A 136 -7.07 -12.29 15.55
C ALA A 136 -6.55 -13.71 15.59
N GLN A 137 -5.80 -14.08 16.65
CA GLN A 137 -5.31 -15.44 16.86
C GLN A 137 -6.46 -16.42 17.12
N ASP A 138 -7.41 -16.02 17.97
CA ASP A 138 -8.48 -16.90 18.47
C ASP A 138 -9.71 -16.91 17.56
N ASP A 139 -10.09 -15.74 17.03
CA ASP A 139 -11.26 -15.53 16.15
C ASP A 139 -10.94 -14.46 15.09
N PRO A 140 -10.31 -14.86 13.99
CA PRO A 140 -9.93 -13.92 12.92
C PRO A 140 -11.14 -13.25 12.26
N LEU A 141 -12.32 -13.86 12.25
CA LEU A 141 -13.51 -13.26 11.67
C LEU A 141 -14.03 -12.11 12.53
N ARG A 142 -13.96 -12.24 13.85
CA ARG A 142 -14.29 -11.18 14.79
C ARG A 142 -13.28 -10.04 14.69
N ALA A 143 -12.00 -10.33 14.59
CA ALA A 143 -10.97 -9.33 14.39
C ALA A 143 -11.17 -8.54 13.08
N ILE A 144 -11.55 -9.20 11.99
CA ILE A 144 -11.94 -8.56 10.73
C ILE A 144 -13.11 -7.60 10.94
N ASP A 145 -14.13 -7.99 11.68
CA ASP A 145 -15.31 -7.15 11.92
C ASP A 145 -14.93 -5.88 12.73
N LEU A 146 -14.02 -5.99 13.70
CA LEU A 146 -13.49 -4.86 14.46
C LEU A 146 -12.72 -3.89 13.56
N VAL A 147 -11.72 -4.42 12.83
CA VAL A 147 -10.88 -3.61 11.92
C VAL A 147 -11.74 -2.95 10.84
N ASN A 148 -12.69 -3.68 10.27
CA ASN A 148 -13.58 -3.15 9.27
C ASN A 148 -14.43 -1.96 9.82
N SER A 149 -14.85 -2.02 11.09
CA SER A 149 -15.56 -0.91 11.74
C SER A 149 -14.69 0.33 11.90
N TRP A 150 -13.40 0.16 12.22
CA TRP A 150 -12.45 1.26 12.40
C TRP A 150 -11.88 1.82 11.10
N SER A 151 -12.06 1.08 10.00
CA SER A 151 -11.53 1.46 8.68
C SER A 151 -12.34 2.55 7.99
N TYR A 152 -13.51 2.91 8.49
CA TYR A 152 -14.39 3.90 7.87
C TYR A 152 -14.65 5.10 8.77
N SER A 153 -14.74 6.28 8.18
CA SER A 153 -15.10 7.52 8.87
C SER A 153 -16.55 7.51 9.39
N SER A 154 -17.40 6.69 8.79
CA SER A 154 -18.79 6.49 9.19
C SER A 154 -19.25 5.11 8.72
N LEU A 155 -20.02 4.41 9.57
CA LEU A 155 -20.68 3.15 9.22
C LEU A 155 -22.00 3.35 8.49
N ALA A 156 -22.48 4.59 8.38
CA ALA A 156 -23.66 4.92 7.60
C ALA A 156 -23.44 4.57 6.12
N ALA A 157 -24.47 4.06 5.46
CA ALA A 157 -24.44 3.83 4.03
C ALA A 157 -24.17 5.16 3.33
N LYS A 158 -23.02 5.25 2.63
CA LYS A 158 -22.73 6.42 1.80
C LYS A 158 -23.38 6.20 0.45
N PRO A 159 -24.23 7.12 0.00
CA PRO A 159 -24.69 7.07 -1.38
C PRO A 159 -23.48 7.29 -2.28
N SER A 160 -23.35 6.49 -3.29
CA SER A 160 -22.74 6.90 -4.53
C SER A 160 -21.50 6.23 -5.05
N PHE A 161 -20.58 5.66 -4.32
CA PHE A 161 -19.47 5.10 -5.08
C PHE A 161 -19.05 3.74 -4.52
N PRO A 162 -18.98 2.71 -5.38
CA PRO A 162 -19.05 2.68 -6.85
C PRO A 162 -20.46 2.72 -7.44
N GLY A 163 -21.54 2.88 -6.68
CA GLY A 163 -22.89 3.03 -7.21
C GLY A 163 -23.97 3.01 -6.14
N PRO A 164 -25.22 3.42 -6.48
CA PRO A 164 -26.36 3.38 -5.57
C PRO A 164 -26.56 1.96 -5.00
N GLY A 165 -26.81 1.86 -3.69
CA GLY A 165 -27.02 0.58 -3.01
C GLY A 165 -25.75 -0.19 -2.66
N ASN A 166 -24.56 0.31 -2.99
CA ASN A 166 -23.31 -0.31 -2.55
C ASN A 166 -22.96 0.13 -1.12
N TRP A 167 -22.85 -0.84 -0.24
CA TRP A 167 -22.44 -0.62 1.12
C TRP A 167 -20.94 -0.90 1.27
N LEU A 168 -20.11 0.16 1.30
CA LEU A 168 -18.65 0.07 1.32
C LEU A 168 -18.14 -0.80 2.46
N HIS A 169 -18.67 -0.62 3.68
CA HIS A 169 -18.32 -1.43 4.84
C HIS A 169 -18.61 -2.93 4.61
N GLY A 170 -19.76 -3.28 4.05
CA GLY A 170 -20.10 -4.68 3.73
C GLY A 170 -19.20 -5.26 2.65
N SER A 171 -18.89 -4.50 1.62
CA SER A 171 -17.99 -4.93 0.53
C SER A 171 -16.58 -5.21 1.04
N ASN A 172 -16.04 -4.33 1.87
CA ASN A 172 -14.72 -4.52 2.48
C ASN A 172 -14.69 -5.73 3.41
N ARG A 173 -15.72 -5.89 4.25
CA ARG A 173 -15.85 -7.04 5.13
C ARG A 173 -15.80 -8.36 4.36
N ILE A 174 -16.50 -8.46 3.25
CA ILE A 174 -16.49 -9.65 2.39
C ILE A 174 -15.13 -9.85 1.75
N LEU A 175 -14.46 -8.79 1.28
CA LEU A 175 -13.13 -8.87 0.73
C LEU A 175 -12.14 -9.43 1.75
N MET A 176 -12.06 -8.86 2.95
CA MET A 176 -11.15 -9.31 4.01
C MET A 176 -11.41 -10.78 4.40
N ARG A 177 -12.68 -11.16 4.57
CA ARG A 177 -13.05 -12.55 4.87
C ARG A 177 -12.67 -13.52 3.75
N ARG A 178 -12.78 -13.10 2.49
CA ARG A 178 -12.36 -13.89 1.33
C ARG A 178 -10.83 -14.09 1.33
N MET A 179 -10.04 -13.05 1.64
CA MET A 179 -8.59 -13.18 1.74
C MET A 179 -8.20 -14.12 2.88
N GLN A 180 -8.78 -13.97 4.06
CA GLN A 180 -8.55 -14.87 5.20
C GLN A 180 -8.88 -16.33 4.84
N ALA A 181 -9.99 -16.59 4.17
CA ALA A 181 -10.39 -17.93 3.76
C ALA A 181 -9.58 -18.49 2.58
N GLY A 182 -9.00 -17.62 1.77
CA GLY A 182 -8.19 -18.01 0.59
C GLY A 182 -6.84 -18.60 0.91
N TRP A 183 -6.31 -18.35 2.10
CA TRP A 183 -5.05 -18.89 2.56
C TRP A 183 -5.25 -20.10 3.48
N ALA A 184 -5.09 -21.31 2.93
CA ALA A 184 -5.25 -22.55 3.69
C ALA A 184 -4.09 -22.87 4.66
N GLY A 185 -2.98 -22.13 4.57
CA GLY A 185 -1.77 -22.37 5.36
C GLY A 185 -1.79 -21.76 6.77
N GLY A 186 -2.89 -21.09 7.17
CA GLY A 186 -2.98 -20.52 8.51
C GLY A 186 -3.80 -19.23 8.62
N ASN A 187 -3.47 -18.43 9.60
CA ASN A 187 -4.18 -17.20 9.92
C ASN A 187 -3.50 -15.99 9.27
N LEU A 188 -3.99 -15.60 8.09
CA LEU A 188 -3.43 -14.48 7.32
C LEU A 188 -3.57 -13.14 8.06
N PHE A 189 -4.71 -12.91 8.73
CA PHE A 189 -4.94 -11.70 9.52
C PHE A 189 -3.86 -11.53 10.58
N HIS A 190 -3.68 -12.55 11.43
CA HIS A 190 -2.70 -12.49 12.51
C HIS A 190 -1.27 -12.31 11.98
N LEU A 191 -0.92 -13.00 10.88
CA LEU A 191 0.38 -12.88 10.24
C LEU A 191 0.68 -11.43 9.84
N GLU A 192 -0.22 -10.81 9.07
CA GLU A 192 0.01 -9.49 8.47
C GLU A 192 -0.05 -8.35 9.48
N PHE A 193 -0.99 -8.41 10.43
CA PHE A 193 -1.05 -7.41 11.49
C PHE A 193 0.15 -7.51 12.45
N SER A 194 0.60 -8.73 12.76
CA SER A 194 1.83 -8.93 13.52
C SER A 194 3.07 -8.44 12.78
N MET A 195 3.10 -8.58 11.46
CA MET A 195 4.19 -8.07 10.61
C MET A 195 4.25 -6.54 10.65
N CYS A 196 3.11 -5.87 10.53
CA CYS A 196 3.02 -4.41 10.68
C CYS A 196 3.48 -3.95 12.07
N ASP A 197 3.01 -4.63 13.12
CA ASP A 197 3.35 -4.31 14.50
C ASP A 197 4.85 -4.47 14.80
N ARG A 198 5.49 -5.49 14.23
CA ARG A 198 6.92 -5.78 14.45
C ARG A 198 7.88 -4.93 13.62
N TYR A 199 7.44 -4.31 12.54
CA TYR A 199 8.32 -3.55 11.65
C TYR A 199 8.95 -2.35 12.36
N ARG A 200 10.28 -2.24 12.34
CA ARG A 200 11.05 -1.16 12.99
C ARG A 200 12.03 -0.46 12.03
N GLY A 201 11.93 -0.74 10.73
CA GLY A 201 12.89 -0.26 9.73
C GLY A 201 12.65 1.15 9.18
N ALA A 202 11.48 1.79 9.43
CA ALA A 202 11.07 2.97 8.66
C ALA A 202 12.00 4.18 8.80
N GLU A 203 12.65 4.39 9.95
CA GLU A 203 13.60 5.51 10.13
C GLU A 203 14.86 5.30 9.28
N ALA A 204 15.41 4.08 9.32
CA ALA A 204 16.56 3.71 8.50
C ALA A 204 16.21 3.74 7.00
N ALA A 205 15.01 3.26 6.64
CA ALA A 205 14.50 3.31 5.28
C ALA A 205 14.33 4.76 4.79
N ALA A 206 13.72 5.63 5.59
CA ALA A 206 13.53 7.03 5.24
C ALA A 206 14.85 7.75 4.91
N ALA A 207 15.93 7.43 5.64
CA ALA A 207 17.26 7.98 5.38
C ALA A 207 17.84 7.57 4.02
N GLN A 208 17.34 6.49 3.40
CA GLN A 208 17.81 5.97 2.11
C GLN A 208 16.92 6.38 0.93
N VAL A 209 15.70 6.86 1.15
CA VAL A 209 14.80 7.31 0.07
C VAL A 209 15.40 8.50 -0.67
N ARG A 210 15.40 8.45 -2.01
CA ARG A 210 16.02 9.48 -2.88
C ARG A 210 15.05 10.07 -3.91
N CYS A 211 13.79 9.68 -3.86
CA CYS A 211 12.76 10.17 -4.77
C CYS A 211 11.77 11.10 -4.06
N PRO A 212 10.98 11.90 -4.79
CA PRO A 212 9.88 12.67 -4.22
C PRO A 212 8.90 11.76 -3.49
N VAL A 213 8.44 12.19 -2.31
CA VAL A 213 7.49 11.44 -1.47
C VAL A 213 6.23 12.28 -1.26
N ALA A 214 5.07 11.63 -1.37
CA ALA A 214 3.79 12.17 -0.96
C ALA A 214 3.11 11.23 0.03
N CYS A 215 2.47 11.80 1.06
CA CYS A 215 1.61 11.08 1.99
C CYS A 215 0.17 11.55 1.82
N ILE A 216 -0.78 10.61 1.71
CA ILE A 216 -2.22 10.86 1.62
C ILE A 216 -2.88 10.21 2.83
N LEU A 217 -3.41 11.02 3.75
CA LEU A 217 -3.93 10.56 5.05
C LEU A 217 -5.42 10.85 5.16
N GLY A 218 -6.16 9.90 5.73
CA GLY A 218 -7.57 10.08 6.08
C GLY A 218 -7.71 10.92 7.34
N GLN A 219 -8.60 11.93 7.32
CA GLN A 219 -8.83 12.81 8.48
C GLN A 219 -9.44 12.09 9.69
N ALA A 220 -10.22 11.03 9.42
CA ALA A 220 -10.91 10.21 10.42
C ALA A 220 -10.34 8.79 10.51
N ASP A 221 -9.08 8.59 10.09
CA ASP A 221 -8.42 7.29 10.12
C ASP A 221 -8.13 6.87 11.56
N GLN A 222 -8.77 5.78 12.00
CA GLN A 222 -8.60 5.21 13.33
C GLN A 222 -7.57 4.06 13.36
N MET A 223 -7.21 3.51 12.18
CA MET A 223 -6.25 2.43 12.04
C MET A 223 -4.81 2.95 12.03
N THR A 224 -4.57 4.00 11.23
CA THR A 224 -3.29 4.72 11.15
C THR A 224 -3.55 6.21 11.42
N PRO A 225 -3.62 6.61 12.69
CA PRO A 225 -4.02 7.96 13.06
C PRO A 225 -3.19 9.03 12.34
N THR A 226 -3.86 10.07 11.84
CA THR A 226 -3.26 11.15 11.05
C THR A 226 -1.97 11.70 11.68
N ARG A 227 -1.93 11.80 13.02
CA ARG A 227 -0.74 12.28 13.75
C ARG A 227 0.50 11.41 13.50
N SER A 228 0.34 10.09 13.50
CA SER A 228 1.44 9.14 13.26
C SER A 228 1.91 9.18 11.80
N GLY A 229 0.96 9.29 10.85
CA GLY A 229 1.28 9.49 9.44
C GLY A 229 1.99 10.81 9.16
N GLN A 230 1.59 11.90 9.85
CA GLN A 230 2.29 13.20 9.75
C GLN A 230 3.72 13.13 10.30
N ALA A 231 3.98 12.33 11.34
CA ALA A 231 5.33 12.14 11.86
C ALA A 231 6.22 11.46 10.82
N LEU A 232 5.74 10.40 10.18
CA LEU A 232 6.45 9.73 9.08
C LEU A 232 6.63 10.66 7.86
N ALA A 233 5.61 11.45 7.50
CA ALA A 233 5.70 12.42 6.42
C ALA A 233 6.80 13.46 6.67
N ARG A 234 6.93 13.98 7.88
CA ARG A 234 8.01 14.89 8.25
C ARG A 234 9.39 14.25 8.14
N LEU A 235 9.52 13.01 8.61
CA LEU A 235 10.76 12.24 8.51
C LEU A 235 11.22 12.06 7.05
N LEU A 236 10.27 11.84 6.15
CA LEU A 236 10.51 11.65 4.71
C LEU A 236 10.61 12.96 3.92
N GLY A 237 10.37 14.12 4.53
CA GLY A 237 10.24 15.38 3.77
C GLY A 237 9.10 15.35 2.75
N ALA A 238 8.05 14.57 3.04
CA ALA A 238 6.97 14.30 2.09
C ALA A 238 5.99 15.47 1.96
N THR A 239 5.44 15.65 0.75
CA THR A 239 4.25 16.47 0.57
C THR A 239 3.05 15.77 1.23
N LEU A 240 2.32 16.49 2.08
CA LEU A 240 1.20 15.95 2.83
C LEU A 240 -0.13 16.38 2.22
N HIS A 241 -1.00 15.40 1.99
CA HIS A 241 -2.40 15.58 1.61
C HIS A 241 -3.31 14.93 2.65
N THR A 242 -4.40 15.59 3.01
CA THR A 242 -5.43 15.01 3.88
C THR A 242 -6.75 14.96 3.14
N VAL A 243 -7.49 13.86 3.29
CA VAL A 243 -8.77 13.64 2.62
C VAL A 243 -9.87 13.31 3.65
N PRO A 244 -11.15 13.63 3.38
CA PRO A 244 -12.27 13.43 4.31
C PRO A 244 -12.71 11.95 4.33
N ALA A 245 -11.86 11.08 4.85
CA ALA A 245 -12.05 9.63 4.87
C ALA A 245 -11.46 9.01 6.14
N GLY A 246 -11.82 7.75 6.41
CA GLY A 246 -11.13 6.85 7.33
C GLY A 246 -9.92 6.20 6.67
N HIS A 247 -9.64 4.95 7.08
CA HIS A 247 -8.51 4.17 6.58
C HIS A 247 -8.69 3.71 5.13
N ASN A 248 -9.91 3.36 4.72
CA ASN A 248 -10.22 2.95 3.35
C ASN A 248 -10.46 4.16 2.42
N LEU A 249 -9.52 5.09 2.42
CA LEU A 249 -9.63 6.39 1.74
C LEU A 249 -9.86 6.25 0.22
N MET A 250 -9.33 5.21 -0.46
CA MET A 250 -9.51 5.01 -1.90
C MET A 250 -10.97 4.79 -2.31
N VAL A 251 -11.80 4.27 -1.40
CA VAL A 251 -13.23 4.02 -1.65
C VAL A 251 -14.14 5.04 -0.97
N GLU A 252 -13.69 5.67 0.13
CA GLU A 252 -14.45 6.71 0.82
C GLU A 252 -14.36 8.08 0.15
N ALA A 253 -13.17 8.44 -0.35
CA ALA A 253 -12.88 9.74 -0.96
C ALA A 253 -12.07 9.58 -2.27
N PRO A 254 -12.58 8.81 -3.26
CA PRO A 254 -11.84 8.47 -4.47
C PRO A 254 -11.43 9.68 -5.30
N THR A 255 -12.25 10.72 -5.34
CA THR A 255 -11.99 11.96 -6.08
C THR A 255 -10.83 12.73 -5.47
N GLU A 256 -10.84 12.90 -4.15
CA GLU A 256 -9.80 13.61 -3.40
C GLU A 256 -8.49 12.84 -3.42
N VAL A 257 -8.54 11.51 -3.27
CA VAL A 257 -7.36 10.64 -3.38
C VAL A 257 -6.77 10.71 -4.80
N LEU A 258 -7.62 10.69 -5.84
CA LEU A 258 -7.15 10.85 -7.22
C LEU A 258 -6.52 12.22 -7.43
N ALA A 259 -7.11 13.30 -6.91
CA ALA A 259 -6.55 14.65 -7.02
C ALA A 259 -5.16 14.74 -6.36
N ALA A 260 -5.01 14.17 -5.15
CA ALA A 260 -3.74 14.12 -4.45
C ALA A 260 -2.70 13.27 -5.20
N LEU A 261 -3.09 12.10 -5.73
CA LEU A 261 -2.22 11.27 -6.56
C LEU A 261 -1.74 12.01 -7.82
N ARG A 262 -2.63 12.70 -8.51
CA ARG A 262 -2.27 13.52 -9.68
C ARG A 262 -1.25 14.60 -9.33
N THR A 263 -1.42 15.28 -8.21
CA THR A 263 -0.46 16.28 -7.71
C THR A 263 0.90 15.63 -7.45
N ALA A 264 0.92 14.47 -6.78
CA ALA A 264 2.15 13.74 -6.53
C ALA A 264 2.86 13.31 -7.83
N LEU A 265 2.10 12.86 -8.84
CA LEU A 265 2.64 12.45 -10.15
C LEU A 265 3.21 13.64 -10.95
N ALA A 266 2.64 14.83 -10.80
CA ALA A 266 3.07 16.04 -11.51
C ALA A 266 4.30 16.71 -10.85
N ALA A 267 4.63 16.36 -9.60
CA ALA A 267 5.77 16.94 -8.90
C ALA A 267 7.08 16.69 -9.69
N PRO A 268 7.95 17.69 -9.87
CA PRO A 268 9.23 17.49 -10.54
C PRO A 268 10.08 16.47 -9.77
N PRO A 269 10.98 15.73 -10.43
CA PRO A 269 11.97 14.91 -9.76
C PRO A 269 12.73 15.75 -8.74
N GLN A 270 12.85 15.27 -7.52
CA GLN A 270 13.67 15.95 -6.51
C GLN A 270 15.11 15.85 -6.96
N ALA A 271 15.81 16.97 -7.07
CA ALA A 271 17.26 16.93 -7.31
C ALA A 271 17.90 16.13 -6.16
N ALA A 272 18.69 15.11 -6.50
CA ALA A 272 19.38 14.30 -5.51
C ALA A 272 20.16 15.25 -4.59
N ALA A 273 19.85 15.22 -3.30
CA ALA A 273 20.65 15.96 -2.33
C ALA A 273 22.11 15.45 -2.43
N PRO A 274 23.09 16.32 -2.51
CA PRO A 274 24.48 15.90 -2.56
C PRO A 274 24.79 15.06 -1.30
N LEU A 275 25.41 13.92 -1.50
CA LEU A 275 25.92 13.08 -0.41
C LEU A 275 26.80 13.95 0.48
N SER A 276 26.40 14.18 1.72
CA SER A 276 27.32 14.77 2.70
C SER A 276 28.53 13.84 2.79
N PRO A 277 29.78 14.37 2.63
CA PRO A 277 30.96 13.54 2.75
C PRO A 277 30.98 12.93 4.16
N ALA A 278 31.15 11.60 4.21
CA ALA A 278 31.32 10.91 5.47
C ALA A 278 32.51 11.55 6.20
N THR A 279 32.26 12.13 7.37
CA THR A 279 33.32 12.57 8.28
C THR A 279 34.13 11.32 8.67
N ALA A 280 35.36 11.26 8.20
CA ALA A 280 36.32 10.22 8.62
C ALA A 280 36.49 10.32 10.14
N PRO A 281 36.53 9.20 10.86
CA PRO A 281 36.87 9.21 12.29
C PRO A 281 38.32 9.63 12.45
N ALA A 282 38.55 10.54 13.40
CA ALA A 282 39.86 11.01 13.83
C ALA A 282 40.59 9.94 14.65
#